data_ebab1a5085b6dd78e53c25e98048cb76
#
_entry.id   ebab1a5085b6dd78e53c25e98048cb76
#
_cell.length_a   1.000
_cell.length_b   1.000
_cell.length_c   1.000
_cell.angle_alpha   90.00
_cell.angle_beta   90.00
_cell.angle_gamma   90.00
#
_symmetry.space_group_name_H-M   'P 1'
#
loop_
_entity.id
_entity.type
_entity.pdbx_description
1 polymer ?
#
loop_
_entity_poly.entity_id
_entity_poly.type
_entity_poly.pdbx_seq_one_letter_code
_entity_poly.pdbx_strand_id
1 'polypeptide(L)'
;MNQDPFKEYIKQTEPDKRYKGYVWSTAIGLQAVDRLKPSENLIQTAIANIEGNISIEDAEKTIESYYNANPEITSEDRTEEADKVSVRIAAILSEKSFSFSPSEYIGIHKKLFNGIYKYAGQIRDYNITKKEWVLDGATVLYGNAEELRETLEYDFSEEKKFSYKGLTIEEIIHHLAYFVSRLWQIHIFGEGNTRTTAVFFIKYLRSLGYDATNDIFAENAWYFRNALVRANYTNLKDGIYETTEYLELFIRNLLLNEKSELKNRYLHIGYMFNDENVAIGDENVAIQNKNIAIDNLKFNIQTKANIKKLYEKVGSETIFGRSDVSNMCGISYSTAGNLISKMKASDLIEEIKGIGKGKYCFKL
;
A
#
# COMPACT_ATOMS: atom_id res chain seq x y z
N MET A 1 22.63 -0.25 4.87
CA MET A 1 21.28 -0.60 5.35
C MET A 1 21.33 -0.54 6.87
N ASN A 2 20.70 0.44 7.50
CA ASN A 2 20.56 0.41 8.95
C ASN A 2 19.60 -0.75 9.27
N GLN A 3 20.10 -1.73 10.00
CA GLN A 3 19.31 -2.86 10.47
C GLN A 3 18.28 -2.31 11.47
N ASP A 4 17.02 -2.71 11.38
CA ASP A 4 15.99 -2.33 12.35
C ASP A 4 16.48 -2.67 13.77
N PRO A 5 16.61 -1.68 14.68
CA PRO A 5 17.19 -1.88 16.01
C PRO A 5 16.32 -2.78 16.91
N PHE A 6 15.07 -3.02 16.55
CA PHE A 6 14.13 -3.82 17.33
C PHE A 6 13.97 -5.25 16.85
N LYS A 7 14.70 -5.65 15.80
CA LYS A 7 14.56 -6.97 15.17
C LYS A 7 14.82 -8.14 16.13
N GLU A 8 15.65 -7.94 17.15
CA GLU A 8 15.89 -8.94 18.18
C GLU A 8 14.67 -9.11 19.10
N TYR A 9 14.00 -8.03 19.47
CA TYR A 9 12.79 -8.08 20.30
C TYR A 9 11.64 -8.77 19.56
N ILE A 10 11.51 -8.52 18.27
CA ILE A 10 10.50 -9.18 17.42
C ILE A 10 10.68 -10.70 17.41
N LYS A 11 11.91 -11.20 17.53
CA LYS A 11 12.23 -12.63 17.59
C LYS A 11 12.07 -13.27 18.97
N GLN A 12 11.93 -12.45 20.02
CA GLN A 12 11.77 -12.95 21.38
C GLN A 12 10.43 -13.66 21.58
N THR A 13 10.42 -14.63 22.49
CA THR A 13 9.21 -15.40 22.82
C THR A 13 8.28 -14.70 23.79
N GLU A 14 8.73 -13.65 24.48
CA GLU A 14 7.91 -12.86 25.41
C GLU A 14 6.89 -12.01 24.64
N PRO A 15 5.57 -12.28 24.76
CA PRO A 15 4.54 -11.65 23.94
C PRO A 15 4.53 -10.12 24.03
N ASP A 16 4.69 -9.56 25.24
CA ASP A 16 4.64 -8.11 25.48
C ASP A 16 5.83 -7.39 24.82
N LYS A 17 7.05 -7.89 24.99
CA LYS A 17 8.24 -7.31 24.37
C LYS A 17 8.19 -7.42 22.86
N ARG A 18 7.75 -8.57 22.36
CA ARG A 18 7.56 -8.79 20.92
C ARG A 18 6.55 -7.81 20.33
N TYR A 19 5.39 -7.63 20.98
CA TYR A 19 4.38 -6.67 20.54
C TYR A 19 4.91 -5.24 20.53
N LYS A 20 5.57 -4.79 21.62
CA LYS A 20 6.21 -3.48 21.69
C LYS A 20 7.29 -3.32 20.62
N GLY A 21 8.08 -4.36 20.36
CA GLY A 21 9.07 -4.37 19.29
C GLY A 21 8.43 -4.06 17.92
N TYR A 22 7.33 -4.72 17.57
CA TYR A 22 6.57 -4.44 16.34
C TYR A 22 6.02 -3.01 16.31
N VAL A 23 5.45 -2.54 17.42
CA VAL A 23 4.90 -1.19 17.50
C VAL A 23 5.97 -0.13 17.25
N TRP A 24 7.13 -0.26 17.91
CA TRP A 24 8.23 0.68 17.74
C TRP A 24 8.90 0.58 16.36
N SER A 25 9.09 -0.63 15.83
CA SER A 25 9.59 -0.85 14.48
C SER A 25 8.69 -0.15 13.45
N THR A 26 7.38 -0.34 13.55
CA THR A 26 6.40 0.34 12.69
C THR A 26 6.46 1.86 12.84
N ALA A 27 6.49 2.37 14.08
CA ALA A 27 6.50 3.79 14.37
C ALA A 27 7.72 4.52 13.77
N ILE A 28 8.89 3.92 13.91
CA ILE A 28 10.14 4.44 13.35
C ILE A 28 10.18 4.28 11.84
N GLY A 29 9.79 3.12 11.33
CA GLY A 29 9.80 2.85 9.89
C GLY A 29 8.87 3.78 9.10
N LEU A 30 7.74 4.18 9.67
CA LEU A 30 6.81 5.13 9.04
C LEU A 30 7.41 6.53 8.82
N GLN A 31 8.51 6.89 9.50
CA GLN A 31 9.18 8.16 9.24
C GLN A 31 9.85 8.19 7.85
N ALA A 32 10.18 7.02 7.30
CA ALA A 32 10.78 6.91 5.98
C ALA A 32 9.87 7.42 4.84
N VAL A 33 8.55 7.52 5.02
CA VAL A 33 7.62 8.07 4.00
C VAL A 33 7.94 9.54 3.68
N ASP A 34 8.48 10.27 4.66
CA ASP A 34 8.89 11.66 4.54
C ASP A 34 10.43 11.82 4.58
N ARG A 35 11.16 10.71 4.41
CA ARG A 35 12.64 10.61 4.44
C ARG A 35 13.27 11.10 5.75
N LEU A 36 12.51 11.02 6.83
CA LEU A 36 12.98 11.42 8.16
C LEU A 36 13.76 10.28 8.81
N LYS A 37 14.71 10.67 9.68
CA LYS A 37 15.55 9.72 10.43
C LYS A 37 15.41 9.99 11.93
N PRO A 38 15.02 8.98 12.71
CA PRO A 38 14.99 9.05 14.16
C PRO A 38 16.41 9.23 14.75
N SER A 39 16.46 9.87 15.92
CA SER A 39 17.72 10.02 16.69
C SER A 39 18.06 8.74 17.44
N GLU A 40 19.33 8.65 17.85
CA GLU A 40 19.77 7.60 18.78
C GLU A 40 19.07 7.71 20.16
N ASN A 41 18.74 8.92 20.60
CA ASN A 41 17.99 9.15 21.85
C ASN A 41 16.61 8.51 21.79
N LEU A 42 15.90 8.60 20.65
CA LEU A 42 14.62 7.90 20.47
C LEU A 42 14.81 6.39 20.52
N ILE A 43 15.85 5.85 19.88
CA ILE A 43 16.13 4.40 19.87
C ILE A 43 16.31 3.90 21.30
N GLN A 44 17.12 4.57 22.11
CA GLN A 44 17.36 4.20 23.51
C GLN A 44 16.07 4.32 24.36
N THR A 45 15.27 5.35 24.12
CA THR A 45 13.97 5.53 24.79
C THR A 45 13.01 4.40 24.43
N ALA A 46 12.95 4.00 23.17
CA ALA A 46 12.14 2.88 22.69
C ALA A 46 12.59 1.55 23.35
N ILE A 47 13.89 1.29 23.41
CA ILE A 47 14.45 0.11 24.09
C ILE A 47 14.03 0.10 25.56
N ALA A 48 14.16 1.22 26.28
CA ALA A 48 13.74 1.32 27.68
C ALA A 48 12.25 1.02 27.88
N ASN A 49 11.40 1.44 26.94
CA ASN A 49 9.96 1.12 26.97
C ASN A 49 9.69 -0.36 26.62
N ILE A 50 10.39 -0.95 25.66
CA ILE A 50 10.25 -2.37 25.30
C ILE A 50 10.63 -3.25 26.50
N GLU A 51 11.75 -2.91 27.16
CA GLU A 51 12.24 -3.63 28.35
C GLU A 51 11.35 -3.44 29.59
N GLY A 52 10.39 -2.49 29.55
CA GLY A 52 9.48 -2.21 30.66
C GLY A 52 10.05 -1.29 31.72
N ASN A 53 11.19 -0.64 31.45
CA ASN A 53 11.83 0.30 32.39
C ASN A 53 11.07 1.62 32.49
N ILE A 54 10.37 2.01 31.43
CA ILE A 54 9.52 3.20 31.38
C ILE A 54 8.18 2.89 30.68
N SER A 55 7.13 3.63 31.04
CA SER A 55 5.85 3.58 30.35
C SER A 55 5.93 4.29 28.99
N ILE A 56 4.92 4.11 28.13
CA ILE A 56 4.86 4.83 26.85
C ILE A 56 4.65 6.34 27.08
N GLU A 57 3.89 6.71 28.11
CA GLU A 57 3.68 8.10 28.53
C GLU A 57 4.98 8.75 29.02
N ASP A 58 5.83 7.99 29.71
CA ASP A 58 7.14 8.48 30.16
C ASP A 58 8.14 8.56 28.98
N ALA A 59 8.04 7.66 28.01
CA ALA A 59 8.80 7.76 26.78
C ALA A 59 8.47 9.05 26.02
N GLU A 60 7.18 9.43 25.91
CA GLU A 60 6.76 10.69 25.29
C GLU A 60 7.32 11.90 26.04
N LYS A 61 7.21 11.92 27.38
CA LYS A 61 7.77 13.00 28.20
C LYS A 61 9.29 13.09 28.10
N THR A 62 9.97 11.96 27.97
CA THR A 62 11.45 11.93 27.81
C THR A 62 11.86 12.62 26.52
N ILE A 63 11.20 12.30 25.40
CA ILE A 63 11.48 12.92 24.11
C ILE A 63 11.12 14.41 24.11
N GLU A 64 9.95 14.81 24.65
CA GLU A 64 9.57 16.20 24.79
C GLU A 64 10.59 17.00 25.63
N SER A 65 11.00 16.45 26.79
CA SER A 65 11.99 17.08 27.68
C SER A 65 13.35 17.23 27.02
N TYR A 66 13.78 16.23 26.23
CA TYR A 66 15.03 16.28 25.49
C TYR A 66 15.10 17.49 24.53
N TYR A 67 14.07 17.69 23.71
CA TYR A 67 14.03 18.79 22.77
C TYR A 67 13.78 20.14 23.43
N ASN A 68 13.03 20.19 24.53
CA ASN A 68 12.85 21.41 25.31
C ASN A 68 14.15 21.88 25.99
N ALA A 69 15.00 20.94 26.40
CA ALA A 69 16.30 21.25 27.02
C ALA A 69 17.39 21.60 25.99
N ASN A 70 17.21 21.25 24.72
CA ASN A 70 18.20 21.42 23.66
C ASN A 70 17.60 22.13 22.44
N PRO A 71 17.10 23.37 22.55
CA PRO A 71 16.42 24.08 21.47
C PRO A 71 17.33 24.39 20.27
N GLU A 72 18.65 24.30 20.43
CA GLU A 72 19.63 24.44 19.37
C GLU A 72 19.69 23.22 18.45
N ILE A 73 19.16 22.06 18.87
CA ILE A 73 19.03 20.87 18.03
C ILE A 73 17.80 21.03 17.09
N THR A 74 17.55 22.23 16.59
CA THR A 74 16.59 22.47 15.52
C THR A 74 17.24 22.02 14.22
N SER A 75 17.07 20.76 13.89
CA SER A 75 17.79 20.15 12.80
C SER A 75 17.15 20.53 11.45
N GLU A 76 17.99 20.92 10.50
CA GLU A 76 17.66 20.94 9.09
C GLU A 76 17.07 19.59 8.63
N ASP A 77 17.39 18.52 9.35
CA ASP A 77 16.97 17.14 9.07
C ASP A 77 15.60 16.73 9.66
N ARG A 78 14.87 17.63 10.34
CA ARG A 78 13.57 17.35 10.96
C ARG A 78 13.60 16.14 11.92
N THR A 79 14.70 15.90 12.62
CA THR A 79 14.86 14.77 13.55
C THR A 79 13.90 14.87 14.75
N GLU A 80 13.65 16.09 15.27
CA GLU A 80 12.65 16.34 16.31
C GLU A 80 11.26 15.85 15.90
N GLU A 81 10.85 16.13 14.66
CA GLU A 81 9.59 15.65 14.11
C GLU A 81 9.57 14.12 14.07
N ALA A 82 10.65 13.50 13.56
CA ALA A 82 10.74 12.04 13.47
C ALA A 82 10.58 11.41 14.86
N ASP A 83 11.24 11.94 15.87
CA ASP A 83 11.23 11.40 17.22
C ASP A 83 9.87 11.57 17.90
N LYS A 84 9.35 12.79 17.93
CA LYS A 84 8.04 13.08 18.54
C LYS A 84 6.91 12.33 17.87
N VAL A 85 6.91 12.24 16.54
CA VAL A 85 5.87 11.50 15.81
C VAL A 85 6.02 9.99 16.01
N SER A 86 7.24 9.46 16.11
CA SER A 86 7.43 8.02 16.37
C SER A 86 6.89 7.60 17.73
N VAL A 87 7.19 8.31 18.81
CA VAL A 87 6.66 7.94 20.13
C VAL A 87 5.13 8.03 20.18
N ARG A 88 4.55 9.03 19.50
CA ARG A 88 3.10 9.19 19.40
C ARG A 88 2.43 8.10 18.56
N ILE A 89 3.07 7.66 17.47
CA ILE A 89 2.60 6.48 16.71
C ILE A 89 2.63 5.26 17.62
N ALA A 90 3.72 5.03 18.37
CA ALA A 90 3.83 3.91 19.28
C ALA A 90 2.74 3.95 20.37
N ALA A 91 2.44 5.11 20.92
CA ALA A 91 1.36 5.32 21.89
C ALA A 91 -0.01 4.97 21.26
N ILE A 92 -0.34 5.55 20.10
CA ILE A 92 -1.63 5.31 19.43
C ILE A 92 -1.80 3.83 19.04
N LEU A 93 -0.76 3.17 18.53
CA LEU A 93 -0.81 1.76 18.15
C LEU A 93 -0.90 0.83 19.37
N SER A 94 -0.48 1.28 20.55
CA SER A 94 -0.63 0.56 21.83
C SER A 94 -2.03 0.73 22.45
N GLU A 95 -2.78 1.77 22.09
CA GLU A 95 -4.15 1.97 22.55
C GLU A 95 -5.08 0.89 21.96
N LYS A 96 -5.89 0.25 22.80
CA LYS A 96 -6.90 -0.75 22.37
C LYS A 96 -8.15 -0.10 21.77
N SER A 97 -8.49 1.11 22.21
CA SER A 97 -9.65 1.84 21.72
C SER A 97 -9.47 2.32 20.30
N PHE A 98 -10.51 2.18 19.48
CA PHE A 98 -10.57 2.70 18.11
C PHE A 98 -12.02 2.92 17.72
N SER A 99 -12.29 4.03 17.03
CA SER A 99 -13.59 4.32 16.44
C SER A 99 -13.42 4.53 14.94
N PHE A 100 -14.09 3.72 14.13
CA PHE A 100 -14.09 3.93 12.69
C PHE A 100 -14.93 5.16 12.34
N SER A 101 -14.29 6.32 12.27
CA SER A 101 -14.98 7.61 12.01
C SER A 101 -14.03 8.66 11.41
N PRO A 102 -14.56 9.65 10.65
CA PRO A 102 -13.80 10.82 10.22
C PRO A 102 -13.13 11.56 11.37
N SER A 103 -13.82 11.66 12.51
CA SER A 103 -13.29 12.31 13.72
C SER A 103 -12.07 11.60 14.28
N GLU A 104 -12.05 10.26 14.27
CA GLU A 104 -10.88 9.48 14.69
C GLU A 104 -9.71 9.71 13.75
N TYR A 105 -9.94 9.69 12.43
CA TYR A 105 -8.90 9.97 11.43
C TYR A 105 -8.26 11.35 11.64
N ILE A 106 -9.08 12.37 11.84
CA ILE A 106 -8.62 13.73 12.15
C ILE A 106 -7.93 13.78 13.52
N GLY A 107 -8.47 13.06 14.50
CA GLY A 107 -7.92 12.97 15.84
C GLY A 107 -6.52 12.33 15.86
N ILE A 108 -6.31 11.29 15.07
CA ILE A 108 -4.97 10.66 14.89
C ILE A 108 -3.98 11.69 14.36
N HIS A 109 -4.33 12.42 13.28
CA HIS A 109 -3.45 13.47 12.76
C HIS A 109 -3.14 14.54 13.82
N LYS A 110 -4.15 14.98 14.57
CA LYS A 110 -3.94 15.94 15.66
C LYS A 110 -2.97 15.41 16.71
N LYS A 111 -3.17 14.16 17.17
CA LYS A 111 -2.28 13.52 18.17
C LYS A 111 -0.85 13.41 17.64
N LEU A 112 -0.67 12.98 16.38
CA LEU A 112 0.66 12.80 15.79
C LEU A 112 1.45 14.10 15.68
N PHE A 113 0.79 15.18 15.27
CA PHE A 113 1.48 16.40 14.83
C PHE A 113 1.26 17.63 15.74
N ASN A 114 0.61 17.45 16.89
CA ASN A 114 0.44 18.53 17.86
C ASN A 114 1.81 19.10 18.28
N GLY A 115 1.97 20.43 18.20
CA GLY A 115 3.23 21.11 18.48
C GLY A 115 4.32 20.94 17.40
N ILE A 116 4.10 20.12 16.37
CA ILE A 116 4.95 20.02 15.18
C ILE A 116 4.38 20.92 14.07
N TYR A 117 3.11 20.75 13.74
CA TYR A 117 2.43 21.59 12.76
C TYR A 117 1.39 22.47 13.43
N LYS A 118 1.36 23.77 13.09
CA LYS A 118 0.36 24.72 13.59
C LYS A 118 -1.07 24.33 13.24
N TYR A 119 -1.24 23.55 12.16
CA TYR A 119 -2.51 23.08 11.61
C TYR A 119 -2.81 21.61 11.95
N ALA A 120 -2.17 21.06 12.98
CA ALA A 120 -2.40 19.67 13.39
C ALA A 120 -3.90 19.40 13.67
N GLY A 121 -4.49 18.42 12.96
CA GLY A 121 -5.92 18.09 13.04
C GLY A 121 -6.85 19.06 12.30
N GLN A 122 -6.32 19.99 11.50
CA GLN A 122 -7.13 20.89 10.69
C GLN A 122 -7.17 20.42 9.23
N ILE A 123 -8.36 20.42 8.65
CA ILE A 123 -8.54 20.17 7.22
C ILE A 123 -8.00 21.40 6.48
N ARG A 124 -7.21 21.17 5.43
CA ARG A 124 -6.68 22.27 4.59
C ARG A 124 -7.81 22.97 3.84
N ASP A 125 -7.62 24.25 3.58
CA ASP A 125 -8.52 25.15 2.85
C ASP A 125 -7.95 25.61 1.49
N TYR A 126 -6.91 24.93 1.01
CA TYR A 126 -6.24 25.22 -0.26
C TYR A 126 -5.96 23.92 -1.04
N ASN A 127 -5.92 24.04 -2.38
CA ASN A 127 -5.56 22.93 -3.26
C ASN A 127 -4.05 22.69 -3.24
N ILE A 128 -3.65 21.43 -3.36
CA ILE A 128 -2.26 21.00 -3.32
C ILE A 128 -1.85 20.26 -4.59
N THR A 129 -0.58 20.37 -4.90
CA THR A 129 0.09 19.61 -5.96
C THR A 129 1.44 19.14 -5.42
N LYS A 130 1.74 17.85 -5.55
CA LYS A 130 3.01 17.27 -5.09
C LYS A 130 3.66 16.54 -6.25
N LYS A 131 4.96 16.79 -6.45
CA LYS A 131 5.75 16.01 -7.41
C LYS A 131 6.05 14.64 -6.81
N GLU A 132 5.61 13.60 -7.49
CA GLU A 132 5.79 12.22 -7.04
C GLU A 132 6.93 11.55 -7.83
N TRP A 133 7.92 11.03 -7.10
CA TRP A 133 9.06 10.34 -7.72
C TRP A 133 8.61 9.17 -8.59
N VAL A 134 7.67 8.36 -8.11
CA VAL A 134 7.17 7.17 -8.83
C VAL A 134 6.44 7.52 -10.13
N LEU A 135 6.03 8.78 -10.29
CA LEU A 135 5.35 9.33 -11.47
C LEU A 135 6.28 10.23 -12.31
N ASP A 136 7.59 10.08 -12.17
CA ASP A 136 8.58 10.91 -12.88
C ASP A 136 8.34 12.43 -12.70
N GLY A 137 7.93 12.82 -11.49
CA GLY A 137 7.64 14.21 -11.14
C GLY A 137 6.23 14.69 -11.47
N ALA A 138 5.36 13.86 -12.06
CA ALA A 138 3.94 14.15 -12.16
C ALA A 138 3.23 14.09 -10.79
N THR A 139 1.97 14.49 -10.74
CA THR A 139 1.17 14.58 -9.52
C THR A 139 -0.09 13.73 -9.60
N VAL A 140 -0.54 13.24 -8.45
CA VAL A 140 -1.90 12.70 -8.28
C VAL A 140 -2.91 13.86 -8.24
N LEU A 141 -4.10 13.64 -8.72
CA LEU A 141 -5.22 14.54 -8.52
C LEU A 141 -5.77 14.33 -7.09
N TYR A 142 -5.40 15.24 -6.18
CA TYR A 142 -5.89 15.24 -4.80
C TYR A 142 -7.28 15.87 -4.69
N GLY A 143 -7.96 15.61 -3.57
CA GLY A 143 -9.29 16.15 -3.29
C GLY A 143 -9.32 17.70 -3.37
N ASN A 144 -10.42 18.24 -3.90
CA ASN A 144 -10.66 19.68 -3.93
C ASN A 144 -10.86 20.23 -2.51
N ALA A 145 -10.19 21.33 -2.17
CA ALA A 145 -10.22 21.93 -0.84
C ALA A 145 -11.65 22.24 -0.34
N GLU A 146 -12.54 22.64 -1.23
CA GLU A 146 -13.93 22.99 -0.90
C GLU A 146 -14.79 21.77 -0.51
N GLU A 147 -14.42 20.54 -0.95
CA GLU A 147 -15.21 19.32 -0.81
C GLU A 147 -14.58 18.28 0.13
N LEU A 148 -13.43 18.57 0.73
CA LEU A 148 -12.64 17.59 1.49
C LEU A 148 -13.41 16.93 2.63
N ARG A 149 -14.18 17.70 3.39
CA ARG A 149 -14.96 17.19 4.52
C ARG A 149 -16.07 16.27 4.03
N GLU A 150 -16.82 16.72 3.03
CA GLU A 150 -17.93 15.95 2.46
C GLU A 150 -17.44 14.66 1.82
N THR A 151 -16.33 14.71 1.07
CA THR A 151 -15.70 13.55 0.48
C THR A 151 -15.24 12.54 1.55
N LEU A 152 -14.62 13.03 2.62
CA LEU A 152 -14.21 12.18 3.74
C LEU A 152 -15.41 11.49 4.41
N GLU A 153 -16.45 12.25 4.72
CA GLU A 153 -17.68 11.73 5.34
C GLU A 153 -18.37 10.71 4.43
N TYR A 154 -18.38 10.96 3.13
CA TYR A 154 -18.93 10.04 2.13
C TYR A 154 -18.16 8.72 2.10
N ASP A 155 -16.84 8.74 1.95
CA ASP A 155 -16.01 7.52 1.88
C ASP A 155 -16.14 6.68 3.17
N PHE A 156 -16.17 7.33 4.34
CA PHE A 156 -16.43 6.63 5.60
C PHE A 156 -17.85 6.05 5.70
N SER A 157 -18.84 6.73 5.14
CA SER A 157 -20.22 6.24 5.11
C SER A 157 -20.36 5.01 4.21
N GLU A 158 -19.73 5.03 3.05
CA GLU A 158 -19.75 3.90 2.11
C GLU A 158 -19.02 2.68 2.71
N GLU A 159 -17.85 2.88 3.31
CA GLU A 159 -17.12 1.80 3.98
C GLU A 159 -17.90 1.19 5.16
N LYS A 160 -18.62 1.99 5.94
CA LYS A 160 -19.51 1.48 7.01
C LYS A 160 -20.66 0.61 6.50
N LYS A 161 -21.13 0.84 5.27
CA LYS A 161 -22.19 0.04 4.65
C LYS A 161 -21.65 -1.22 4.00
N PHE A 162 -20.33 -1.27 3.73
CA PHE A 162 -19.72 -2.41 3.09
C PHE A 162 -19.72 -3.64 3.99
N SER A 163 -20.03 -4.78 3.44
CA SER A 163 -20.08 -6.05 4.17
C SER A 163 -18.96 -6.99 3.73
N TYR A 164 -18.07 -7.29 4.65
CA TYR A 164 -17.01 -8.28 4.44
C TYR A 164 -17.50 -9.74 4.52
N LYS A 165 -18.79 -9.96 4.91
CA LYS A 165 -19.34 -11.29 5.11
C LYS A 165 -19.47 -12.04 3.78
N GLY A 166 -18.85 -13.21 3.70
CA GLY A 166 -18.96 -14.10 2.55
C GLY A 166 -17.99 -13.79 1.40
N LEU A 167 -17.12 -12.79 1.58
CA LEU A 167 -16.07 -12.48 0.61
C LEU A 167 -14.88 -13.43 0.75
N THR A 168 -14.20 -13.69 -0.35
CA THR A 168 -12.88 -14.33 -0.36
C THR A 168 -11.82 -13.38 0.18
N ILE A 169 -10.67 -13.91 0.57
CA ILE A 169 -9.58 -13.07 1.07
C ILE A 169 -9.05 -12.12 -0.02
N GLU A 170 -9.07 -12.54 -1.27
CA GLU A 170 -8.69 -11.72 -2.43
C GLU A 170 -9.64 -10.53 -2.60
N GLU A 171 -10.95 -10.76 -2.51
CA GLU A 171 -11.96 -9.70 -2.57
C GLU A 171 -11.81 -8.71 -1.40
N ILE A 172 -11.51 -9.22 -0.21
CA ILE A 172 -11.25 -8.39 0.97
C ILE A 172 -10.00 -7.53 0.78
N ILE A 173 -8.90 -8.11 0.32
CA ILE A 173 -7.64 -7.37 0.08
C ILE A 173 -7.84 -6.31 -1.00
N HIS A 174 -8.51 -6.65 -2.09
CA HIS A 174 -8.82 -5.70 -3.15
C HIS A 174 -9.65 -4.52 -2.62
N HIS A 175 -10.71 -4.80 -1.85
CA HIS A 175 -11.54 -3.75 -1.26
C HIS A 175 -10.76 -2.87 -0.26
N LEU A 176 -9.95 -3.48 0.62
CA LEU A 176 -9.11 -2.76 1.57
C LEU A 176 -8.09 -1.85 0.85
N ALA A 177 -7.48 -2.34 -0.23
CA ALA A 177 -6.57 -1.57 -1.06
C ALA A 177 -7.29 -0.38 -1.70
N TYR A 178 -8.47 -0.59 -2.25
CA TYR A 178 -9.31 0.47 -2.81
C TYR A 178 -9.67 1.50 -1.75
N PHE A 179 -10.23 1.08 -0.61
CA PHE A 179 -10.62 1.99 0.47
C PHE A 179 -9.45 2.84 0.98
N VAL A 180 -8.32 2.23 1.34
CA VAL A 180 -7.19 2.99 1.88
C VAL A 180 -6.56 3.92 0.85
N SER A 181 -6.57 3.55 -0.44
CA SER A 181 -6.06 4.42 -1.50
C SER A 181 -6.94 5.65 -1.70
N ARG A 182 -8.27 5.49 -1.68
CA ARG A 182 -9.23 6.60 -1.77
C ARG A 182 -9.12 7.52 -0.57
N LEU A 183 -9.09 6.98 0.65
CA LEU A 183 -8.88 7.75 1.87
C LEU A 183 -7.60 8.60 1.80
N TRP A 184 -6.50 8.02 1.31
CA TRP A 184 -5.25 8.75 1.14
C TRP A 184 -5.35 9.84 0.05
N GLN A 185 -6.04 9.58 -1.06
CA GLN A 185 -6.20 10.51 -2.18
C GLN A 185 -6.92 11.80 -1.79
N ILE A 186 -7.88 11.74 -0.88
CA ILE A 186 -8.54 12.93 -0.37
C ILE A 186 -7.50 13.93 0.13
N HIS A 187 -6.44 13.46 0.79
CA HIS A 187 -5.30 14.27 1.23
C HIS A 187 -5.74 15.48 2.02
N ILE A 188 -6.55 15.25 3.06
CA ILE A 188 -7.27 16.33 3.77
C ILE A 188 -6.38 17.27 4.58
N PHE A 189 -5.13 16.88 4.86
CA PHE A 189 -4.19 17.70 5.63
C PHE A 189 -3.13 18.33 4.71
N GLY A 190 -2.51 19.42 5.16
CA GLY A 190 -1.38 20.04 4.44
C GLY A 190 -0.16 19.11 4.37
N GLU A 191 0.17 18.46 5.47
CA GLU A 191 1.27 17.48 5.61
C GLU A 191 0.85 16.31 6.49
N GLY A 192 1.63 15.22 6.53
CA GLY A 192 1.42 14.08 7.43
C GLY A 192 0.33 13.09 6.99
N ASN A 193 -0.25 13.25 5.80
CA ASN A 193 -1.35 12.40 5.32
C ASN A 193 -0.98 10.91 5.29
N THR A 194 0.18 10.55 4.75
CA THR A 194 0.57 9.14 4.61
C THR A 194 0.76 8.46 5.97
N ARG A 195 1.43 9.14 6.93
CA ARG A 195 1.62 8.58 8.28
C ARG A 195 0.28 8.43 9.01
N THR A 196 -0.60 9.43 8.90
CA THR A 196 -1.96 9.36 9.47
C THR A 196 -2.76 8.21 8.87
N THR A 197 -2.75 8.08 7.53
CA THR A 197 -3.46 7.01 6.82
C THR A 197 -2.92 5.63 7.23
N ALA A 198 -1.60 5.45 7.34
CA ALA A 198 -1.01 4.19 7.76
C ALA A 198 -1.43 3.81 9.19
N VAL A 199 -1.33 4.74 10.15
CA VAL A 199 -1.72 4.49 11.55
C VAL A 199 -3.21 4.18 11.66
N PHE A 200 -4.06 4.96 10.99
CA PHE A 200 -5.50 4.70 10.93
C PHE A 200 -5.80 3.32 10.31
N PHE A 201 -5.17 2.99 9.21
CA PHE A 201 -5.37 1.73 8.50
C PHE A 201 -4.97 0.52 9.35
N ILE A 202 -3.83 0.57 10.05
CA ILE A 202 -3.42 -0.47 11.00
C ILE A 202 -4.49 -0.67 12.09
N LYS A 203 -4.99 0.40 12.68
CA LYS A 203 -6.05 0.31 13.71
C LYS A 203 -7.37 -0.20 13.12
N TYR A 204 -7.70 0.19 11.91
CA TYR A 204 -8.89 -0.32 11.21
C TYR A 204 -8.78 -1.82 10.95
N LEU A 205 -7.67 -2.30 10.40
CA LEU A 205 -7.42 -3.73 10.21
C LEU A 205 -7.54 -4.52 11.50
N ARG A 206 -6.97 -4.02 12.60
CA ARG A 206 -7.10 -4.66 13.92
C ARG A 206 -8.56 -4.69 14.41
N SER A 207 -9.34 -3.66 14.13
CA SER A 207 -10.77 -3.63 14.49
C SER A 207 -11.62 -4.63 13.69
N LEU A 208 -11.16 -5.01 12.48
CA LEU A 208 -11.73 -6.08 11.67
C LEU A 208 -11.26 -7.48 12.09
N GLY A 209 -10.36 -7.58 13.09
CA GLY A 209 -9.84 -8.84 13.61
C GLY A 209 -8.56 -9.34 12.92
N TYR A 210 -7.94 -8.54 12.07
CA TYR A 210 -6.67 -8.91 11.43
C TYR A 210 -5.47 -8.59 12.34
N ASP A 211 -4.48 -9.48 12.31
CA ASP A 211 -3.18 -9.22 12.94
C ASP A 211 -2.32 -8.35 12.01
N ALA A 212 -2.30 -7.04 12.29
CA ALA A 212 -1.47 -6.07 11.56
C ALA A 212 -0.27 -5.66 12.45
N THR A 213 0.50 -6.62 12.93
CA THR A 213 1.64 -6.43 13.85
C THR A 213 2.99 -6.83 13.25
N ASN A 214 3.03 -7.19 11.97
CA ASN A 214 4.29 -7.51 11.31
C ASN A 214 5.10 -6.23 10.96
N ASP A 215 6.37 -6.41 10.62
CA ASP A 215 7.33 -5.35 10.33
C ASP A 215 7.24 -4.78 8.90
N ILE A 216 6.21 -5.15 8.14
CA ILE A 216 6.07 -4.73 6.73
C ILE A 216 6.08 -3.21 6.58
N PHE A 217 5.38 -2.48 7.45
CA PHE A 217 5.42 -1.01 7.42
C PHE A 217 6.81 -0.45 7.76
N ALA A 218 7.53 -1.10 8.68
CA ALA A 218 8.87 -0.68 9.07
C ALA A 218 9.86 -0.73 7.89
N GLU A 219 9.83 -1.83 7.15
CA GLU A 219 10.78 -2.05 6.06
C GLU A 219 10.31 -1.43 4.72
N ASN A 220 8.99 -1.25 4.55
CA ASN A 220 8.39 -0.93 3.25
C ASN A 220 7.47 0.31 3.28
N ALA A 221 7.67 1.24 4.22
CA ALA A 221 6.85 2.45 4.33
C ALA A 221 6.89 3.31 3.04
N TRP A 222 8.07 3.41 2.40
CA TRP A 222 8.22 4.10 1.12
C TRP A 222 7.51 3.38 -0.02
N TYR A 223 7.51 2.04 -0.03
CA TYR A 223 6.73 1.25 -0.98
C TYR A 223 5.23 1.49 -0.79
N PHE A 224 4.73 1.41 0.45
CA PHE A 224 3.32 1.69 0.76
C PHE A 224 2.88 3.07 0.23
N ARG A 225 3.68 4.12 0.49
CA ARG A 225 3.41 5.46 -0.05
C ARG A 225 3.34 5.46 -1.58
N ASN A 226 4.31 4.87 -2.25
CA ASN A 226 4.34 4.83 -3.71
C ASN A 226 3.20 3.98 -4.29
N ALA A 227 2.79 2.90 -3.62
CA ALA A 227 1.63 2.11 -4.00
C ALA A 227 0.32 2.90 -3.92
N LEU A 228 0.14 3.74 -2.89
CA LEU A 228 -0.98 4.68 -2.79
C LEU A 228 -0.97 5.70 -3.95
N VAL A 229 0.19 6.20 -4.33
CA VAL A 229 0.34 7.10 -5.49
C VAL A 229 -0.09 6.39 -6.77
N ARG A 230 0.39 5.16 -7.02
CA ARG A 230 0.06 4.37 -8.22
C ARG A 230 -1.42 3.99 -8.29
N ALA A 231 -2.05 3.75 -7.16
CA ALA A 231 -3.48 3.45 -7.07
C ALA A 231 -4.39 4.64 -7.45
N ASN A 232 -3.83 5.86 -7.58
CA ASN A 232 -4.59 7.08 -7.82
C ASN A 232 -4.04 7.91 -9.00
N TYR A 233 -3.29 7.29 -9.92
CA TYR A 233 -2.72 8.00 -11.05
C TYR A 233 -3.07 7.36 -12.38
N THR A 234 -3.69 8.16 -13.26
CA THR A 234 -3.98 7.79 -14.65
C THR A 234 -3.44 8.86 -15.58
N ASN A 235 -2.72 8.42 -16.63
CA ASN A 235 -2.29 9.24 -17.76
C ASN A 235 -2.62 8.50 -19.06
N LEU A 236 -3.78 8.76 -19.61
CA LEU A 236 -4.27 8.09 -20.82
C LEU A 236 -3.40 8.34 -22.04
N LYS A 237 -2.71 9.49 -22.10
CA LYS A 237 -1.84 9.85 -23.21
C LYS A 237 -0.63 8.92 -23.32
N ASP A 238 -0.11 8.51 -22.17
CA ASP A 238 1.05 7.63 -22.08
C ASP A 238 0.66 6.18 -21.76
N GLY A 239 -0.64 5.84 -21.82
CA GLY A 239 -1.14 4.49 -21.56
C GLY A 239 -1.01 4.04 -20.10
N ILE A 240 -0.84 4.97 -19.16
CA ILE A 240 -0.71 4.67 -17.74
C ILE A 240 -2.09 4.71 -17.09
N TYR A 241 -2.41 3.67 -16.32
CA TYR A 241 -3.67 3.55 -15.57
C TYR A 241 -3.41 3.42 -14.08
N GLU A 242 -4.37 3.87 -13.28
CA GLU A 242 -4.40 3.60 -11.85
C GLU A 242 -4.48 2.09 -11.59
N THR A 243 -3.78 1.61 -10.57
CA THR A 243 -3.80 0.20 -10.19
C THR A 243 -3.59 0.02 -8.70
N THR A 244 -4.40 -0.83 -8.07
CA THR A 244 -4.27 -1.21 -6.65
C THR A 244 -3.34 -2.40 -6.44
N GLU A 245 -2.87 -3.07 -7.47
CA GLU A 245 -2.10 -4.32 -7.39
C GLU A 245 -0.87 -4.21 -6.49
N TYR A 246 -0.10 -3.11 -6.59
CA TYR A 246 1.06 -2.91 -5.71
C TYR A 246 0.65 -2.78 -4.24
N LEU A 247 -0.49 -2.13 -3.99
CA LEU A 247 -1.02 -1.98 -2.64
C LEU A 247 -1.59 -3.32 -2.13
N GLU A 248 -2.23 -4.09 -3.00
CA GLU A 248 -2.69 -5.45 -2.69
C GLU A 248 -1.53 -6.38 -2.32
N LEU A 249 -0.39 -6.33 -3.05
CA LEU A 249 0.82 -7.07 -2.68
C LEU A 249 1.32 -6.70 -1.27
N PHE A 250 1.33 -5.39 -0.96
CA PHE A 250 1.69 -4.92 0.37
C PHE A 250 0.74 -5.48 1.45
N ILE A 251 -0.58 -5.42 1.19
CA ILE A 251 -1.60 -5.90 2.13
C ILE A 251 -1.54 -7.43 2.26
N ARG A 252 -1.27 -8.18 1.19
CA ARG A 252 -1.05 -9.64 1.26
C ARG A 252 0.13 -9.99 2.15
N ASN A 253 1.26 -9.31 1.99
CA ASN A 253 2.39 -9.49 2.88
C ASN A 253 2.03 -9.17 4.34
N LEU A 254 1.25 -8.09 4.57
CA LEU A 254 0.83 -7.65 5.88
C LEU A 254 -0.12 -8.64 6.57
N LEU A 255 -1.16 -9.11 5.87
CA LEU A 255 -2.23 -9.91 6.46
C LEU A 255 -2.00 -11.41 6.37
N LEU A 256 -1.35 -11.87 5.31
CA LEU A 256 -1.16 -13.29 5.01
C LEU A 256 0.27 -13.76 5.28
N ASN A 257 1.17 -12.86 5.70
CA ASN A 257 2.61 -13.12 5.85
C ASN A 257 3.26 -13.69 4.56
N GLU A 258 2.71 -13.32 3.40
CA GLU A 258 3.37 -13.59 2.13
C GLU A 258 4.70 -12.84 2.07
N LYS A 259 5.62 -13.31 1.24
CA LYS A 259 6.96 -12.72 1.10
C LYS A 259 7.18 -12.19 -0.32
N SER A 260 6.13 -11.61 -0.90
CA SER A 260 6.23 -10.96 -2.19
C SER A 260 7.24 -9.81 -2.13
N GLU A 261 8.08 -9.70 -3.14
CA GLU A 261 9.12 -8.68 -3.18
C GLU A 261 8.53 -7.30 -3.43
N LEU A 262 8.76 -6.36 -2.49
CA LEU A 262 8.23 -5.00 -2.54
C LEU A 262 9.32 -4.02 -3.01
N LYS A 263 9.53 -3.97 -4.34
CA LYS A 263 10.56 -3.08 -4.94
C LYS A 263 9.94 -1.81 -5.51
N ASN A 264 10.35 -0.66 -5.00
CA ASN A 264 9.88 0.64 -5.47
C ASN A 264 10.13 0.92 -6.96
N ARG A 265 11.18 0.34 -7.56
CA ARG A 265 11.47 0.50 -8.98
C ARG A 265 10.34 -0.01 -9.88
N TYR A 266 9.61 -1.06 -9.47
CA TYR A 266 8.51 -1.63 -10.25
C TYR A 266 7.26 -0.74 -10.28
N LEU A 267 7.13 0.17 -9.32
CA LEU A 267 6.05 1.13 -9.26
C LEU A 267 6.31 2.38 -10.11
N HIS A 268 7.60 2.64 -10.44
CA HIS A 268 7.99 3.82 -11.18
C HIS A 268 7.54 3.73 -12.64
N ILE A 269 6.78 4.71 -13.11
CA ILE A 269 6.23 4.70 -14.48
C ILE A 269 7.30 4.62 -15.57
N GLY A 270 8.45 5.27 -15.38
CA GLY A 270 9.59 5.21 -16.31
C GLY A 270 10.25 3.83 -16.40
N TYR A 271 10.07 2.97 -15.38
CA TYR A 271 10.56 1.58 -15.44
C TYR A 271 9.72 0.75 -16.42
N MET A 272 8.42 1.00 -16.52
CA MET A 272 7.51 0.31 -17.44
C MET A 272 7.86 0.54 -18.92
N PHE A 273 8.56 1.64 -19.24
CA PHE A 273 8.94 1.99 -20.62
C PHE A 273 10.38 1.62 -20.99
N ASN A 274 11.22 1.23 -20.02
CA ASN A 274 12.64 0.93 -20.24
C ASN A 274 12.94 -0.56 -20.41
N ASP A 275 11.93 -1.42 -20.55
CA ASP A 275 12.07 -2.89 -20.54
C ASP A 275 12.57 -3.51 -21.86
N GLU A 276 13.28 -2.75 -22.72
CA GLU A 276 14.01 -3.36 -23.85
C GLU A 276 15.35 -4.03 -23.44
N ASN A 277 15.79 -3.93 -22.16
CA ASN A 277 17.14 -4.37 -21.75
C ASN A 277 17.24 -5.19 -20.45
N VAL A 278 16.19 -5.84 -19.95
CA VAL A 278 16.32 -6.75 -18.80
C VAL A 278 15.70 -8.13 -19.09
N ALA A 279 16.37 -8.86 -19.97
CA ALA A 279 16.37 -10.31 -19.85
C ALA A 279 17.26 -10.66 -18.65
N ILE A 280 16.67 -11.04 -17.51
CA ILE A 280 17.18 -12.00 -16.51
C ILE A 280 16.31 -11.89 -15.24
N GLY A 281 15.51 -12.94 -15.01
CA GLY A 281 15.13 -13.38 -13.68
C GLY A 281 13.99 -12.68 -12.99
N ASP A 282 12.75 -12.86 -13.47
CA ASP A 282 11.59 -12.98 -12.58
C ASP A 282 10.33 -13.32 -13.41
N GLU A 283 10.00 -14.59 -13.51
CA GLU A 283 8.73 -15.06 -14.10
C GLU A 283 7.51 -14.38 -13.44
N ASN A 284 7.62 -14.02 -12.17
CA ASN A 284 6.53 -13.37 -11.43
C ASN A 284 6.27 -11.92 -11.86
N VAL A 285 7.30 -11.16 -12.25
CA VAL A 285 7.16 -9.76 -12.71
C VAL A 285 6.57 -9.72 -14.13
N ALA A 286 6.95 -10.66 -14.99
CA ALA A 286 6.38 -10.81 -16.33
C ALA A 286 4.88 -11.15 -16.25
N ILE A 287 4.47 -12.01 -15.33
CA ILE A 287 3.06 -12.37 -15.08
C ILE A 287 2.27 -11.16 -14.56
N GLN A 288 2.84 -10.36 -13.66
CA GLN A 288 2.17 -9.17 -13.12
C GLN A 288 1.96 -8.08 -14.17
N ASN A 289 2.96 -7.75 -14.97
CA ASN A 289 2.82 -6.74 -16.05
C ASN A 289 1.79 -7.16 -17.10
N LYS A 290 1.68 -8.44 -17.38
CA LYS A 290 0.73 -9.01 -18.33
C LYS A 290 -0.69 -9.08 -17.76
N ASN A 291 -0.85 -9.27 -16.45
CA ASN A 291 -2.15 -9.14 -15.79
C ASN A 291 -2.68 -7.70 -15.86
N ILE A 292 -1.82 -6.69 -15.73
CA ILE A 292 -2.16 -5.27 -15.92
C ILE A 292 -2.66 -5.02 -17.35
N ALA A 293 -2.01 -5.60 -18.36
CA ALA A 293 -2.46 -5.49 -19.75
C ALA A 293 -3.86 -6.08 -19.96
N ILE A 294 -4.17 -7.20 -19.29
CA ILE A 294 -5.50 -7.84 -19.34
C ILE A 294 -6.55 -6.99 -18.61
N ASP A 295 -6.20 -6.37 -17.47
CA ASP A 295 -7.13 -5.53 -16.71
C ASP A 295 -7.52 -4.24 -17.44
N ASN A 296 -6.66 -3.75 -18.29
CA ASN A 296 -6.93 -2.57 -19.11
C ASN A 296 -7.89 -2.81 -20.29
N LEU A 297 -8.23 -4.08 -20.58
CA LEU A 297 -9.17 -4.39 -21.65
C LEU A 297 -10.61 -4.05 -21.26
N LYS A 298 -11.40 -3.59 -22.24
CA LYS A 298 -12.84 -3.31 -22.08
C LYS A 298 -13.67 -4.60 -22.00
N PHE A 299 -13.31 -5.52 -21.12
CA PHE A 299 -14.03 -6.75 -20.85
C PHE A 299 -14.67 -6.72 -19.48
N ASN A 300 -15.74 -7.51 -19.29
CA ASN A 300 -16.30 -7.72 -17.96
C ASN A 300 -15.33 -8.53 -17.06
N ILE A 301 -15.53 -8.43 -15.76
CA ILE A 301 -14.68 -9.06 -14.72
C ILE A 301 -14.49 -10.56 -14.98
N GLN A 302 -15.56 -11.29 -15.29
CA GLN A 302 -15.49 -12.73 -15.54
C GLN A 302 -14.65 -13.08 -16.77
N THR A 303 -14.71 -12.26 -17.83
CA THR A 303 -13.89 -12.46 -19.03
C THR A 303 -12.41 -12.23 -18.72
N LYS A 304 -12.09 -11.18 -17.98
CA LYS A 304 -10.71 -10.88 -17.52
C LYS A 304 -10.16 -12.00 -16.64
N ALA A 305 -10.94 -12.46 -15.67
CA ALA A 305 -10.55 -13.56 -14.80
C ALA A 305 -10.24 -14.85 -15.57
N ASN A 306 -11.06 -15.19 -16.59
CA ASN A 306 -10.82 -16.35 -17.43
C ASN A 306 -9.55 -16.19 -18.29
N ILE A 307 -9.25 -14.99 -18.79
CA ILE A 307 -8.02 -14.72 -19.56
C ILE A 307 -6.80 -14.84 -18.66
N LYS A 308 -6.81 -14.25 -17.46
CA LYS A 308 -5.74 -14.39 -16.47
C LYS A 308 -5.47 -15.85 -16.11
N LYS A 309 -6.53 -16.59 -15.75
CA LYS A 309 -6.47 -18.02 -15.41
C LYS A 309 -5.89 -18.88 -16.54
N LEU A 310 -6.21 -18.54 -17.78
CA LEU A 310 -5.66 -19.21 -18.95
C LEU A 310 -4.17 -18.88 -19.10
N TYR A 311 -3.83 -17.60 -19.02
CA TYR A 311 -2.45 -17.13 -19.13
C TYR A 311 -1.53 -17.70 -18.05
N GLU A 312 -1.96 -17.76 -16.81
CA GLU A 312 -1.23 -18.36 -15.69
C GLU A 312 -0.89 -19.84 -15.95
N LYS A 313 -1.75 -20.57 -16.71
CA LYS A 313 -1.55 -21.99 -16.99
C LYS A 313 -0.71 -22.28 -18.25
N VAL A 314 -0.76 -21.41 -19.23
CA VAL A 314 -0.12 -21.66 -20.53
C VAL A 314 1.11 -20.77 -20.78
N GLY A 315 1.20 -19.60 -20.14
CA GLY A 315 2.26 -18.63 -20.41
C GLY A 315 2.21 -18.07 -21.82
N SER A 316 3.30 -17.42 -22.27
CA SER A 316 3.41 -16.84 -23.62
C SER A 316 3.87 -17.84 -24.69
N GLU A 317 4.51 -18.94 -24.31
CA GLU A 317 5.15 -19.86 -25.27
C GLU A 317 4.31 -21.11 -25.58
N THR A 318 3.31 -21.41 -24.75
CA THR A 318 2.52 -22.63 -24.89
C THR A 318 1.40 -22.44 -25.91
N ILE A 319 1.32 -23.33 -26.87
CA ILE A 319 0.28 -23.35 -27.88
C ILE A 319 -0.97 -24.00 -27.31
N PHE A 320 -2.11 -23.33 -27.41
CA PHE A 320 -3.39 -23.83 -26.91
C PHE A 320 -4.50 -23.74 -27.97
N GLY A 321 -5.54 -24.51 -27.78
CA GLY A 321 -6.74 -24.52 -28.63
C GLY A 321 -7.99 -24.34 -27.79
N ARG A 322 -9.15 -24.42 -28.46
CA ARG A 322 -10.46 -24.21 -27.83
C ARG A 322 -10.79 -25.22 -26.72
N SER A 323 -10.37 -26.47 -26.87
CA SER A 323 -10.52 -27.50 -25.84
C SER A 323 -9.69 -27.19 -24.59
N ASP A 324 -8.47 -26.69 -24.79
CA ASP A 324 -7.59 -26.33 -23.70
C ASP A 324 -8.18 -25.19 -22.88
N VAL A 325 -8.67 -24.14 -23.55
CA VAL A 325 -9.37 -23.02 -22.91
C VAL A 325 -10.60 -23.48 -22.13
N SER A 326 -11.43 -24.38 -22.71
CA SER A 326 -12.60 -24.94 -22.03
C SER A 326 -12.22 -25.64 -20.72
N ASN A 327 -11.22 -26.52 -20.80
CA ASN A 327 -10.77 -27.32 -19.66
C ASN A 327 -10.07 -26.48 -18.58
N MET A 328 -9.17 -25.59 -18.98
CA MET A 328 -8.35 -24.80 -18.06
C MET A 328 -9.14 -23.73 -17.34
N CYS A 329 -10.11 -23.10 -18.02
CA CYS A 329 -10.98 -22.08 -17.42
C CYS A 329 -12.22 -22.67 -16.73
N GLY A 330 -12.56 -23.95 -17.00
CA GLY A 330 -13.77 -24.58 -16.47
C GLY A 330 -15.07 -24.00 -17.09
N ILE A 331 -15.03 -23.63 -18.39
CA ILE A 331 -16.14 -23.01 -19.13
C ILE A 331 -16.60 -23.90 -20.26
N SER A 332 -17.84 -23.69 -20.74
CA SER A 332 -18.37 -24.45 -21.87
C SER A 332 -17.54 -24.24 -23.15
N TYR A 333 -17.54 -25.23 -24.02
CA TYR A 333 -16.83 -25.18 -25.30
C TYR A 333 -17.28 -23.98 -26.16
N SER A 334 -18.57 -23.62 -26.11
CA SER A 334 -19.11 -22.43 -26.77
C SER A 334 -18.52 -21.14 -26.18
N THR A 335 -18.48 -21.04 -24.83
CA THR A 335 -17.91 -19.90 -24.12
C THR A 335 -16.40 -19.75 -24.39
N ALA A 336 -15.67 -20.88 -24.48
CA ALA A 336 -14.24 -20.89 -24.83
C ALA A 336 -14.01 -20.32 -26.24
N GLY A 337 -14.87 -20.65 -27.21
CA GLY A 337 -14.81 -20.05 -28.54
C GLY A 337 -15.03 -18.54 -28.56
N ASN A 338 -16.00 -18.06 -27.78
CA ASN A 338 -16.25 -16.63 -27.62
C ASN A 338 -15.09 -15.92 -26.93
N LEU A 339 -14.46 -16.56 -25.93
CA LEU A 339 -13.28 -16.01 -25.25
C LEU A 339 -12.09 -15.87 -26.20
N ILE A 340 -11.81 -16.90 -27.01
CA ILE A 340 -10.76 -16.84 -28.05
C ILE A 340 -11.03 -15.71 -29.05
N SER A 341 -12.28 -15.55 -29.51
CA SER A 341 -12.65 -14.48 -30.44
C SER A 341 -12.41 -13.10 -29.84
N LYS A 342 -12.71 -12.90 -28.57
CA LYS A 342 -12.46 -11.65 -27.84
C LYS A 342 -10.94 -11.39 -27.70
N MET A 343 -10.17 -12.39 -27.29
CA MET A 343 -8.71 -12.27 -27.17
C MET A 343 -8.06 -11.95 -28.51
N LYS A 344 -8.53 -12.56 -29.59
CA LYS A 344 -8.03 -12.29 -30.94
C LYS A 344 -8.38 -10.87 -31.39
N ALA A 345 -9.61 -10.40 -31.14
CA ALA A 345 -10.06 -9.05 -31.47
C ALA A 345 -9.29 -7.94 -30.70
N SER A 346 -8.75 -8.27 -29.55
CA SER A 346 -7.93 -7.37 -28.70
C SER A 346 -6.42 -7.58 -28.87
N ASP A 347 -6.01 -8.32 -29.89
CA ASP A 347 -4.60 -8.62 -30.22
C ASP A 347 -3.78 -9.30 -29.11
N LEU A 348 -4.47 -9.97 -28.17
CA LEU A 348 -3.84 -10.69 -27.05
C LEU A 348 -3.22 -12.02 -27.47
N ILE A 349 -3.75 -12.62 -28.53
CA ILE A 349 -3.32 -13.93 -29.04
C ILE A 349 -3.14 -13.89 -30.54
N GLU A 350 -2.22 -14.72 -31.04
CA GLU A 350 -2.05 -14.95 -32.48
C GLU A 350 -2.30 -16.41 -32.85
N GLU A 351 -2.72 -16.63 -34.07
CA GLU A 351 -2.94 -17.96 -34.63
C GLU A 351 -1.66 -18.54 -35.21
N ILE A 352 -1.25 -19.69 -34.69
CA ILE A 352 -0.03 -20.37 -35.13
C ILE A 352 -0.31 -21.17 -36.41
N LYS A 353 0.37 -20.80 -37.48
CA LYS A 353 0.25 -21.48 -38.79
C LYS A 353 1.14 -22.74 -38.82
N GLY A 354 0.68 -23.76 -39.48
CA GLY A 354 1.47 -25.00 -39.74
C GLY A 354 1.22 -26.15 -38.79
N ILE A 355 0.49 -25.97 -37.65
CA ILE A 355 0.23 -27.02 -36.67
C ILE A 355 -1.27 -27.33 -36.48
N GLY A 356 -2.10 -27.05 -37.47
CA GLY A 356 -3.53 -27.24 -37.49
C GLY A 356 -4.31 -25.94 -37.28
N LYS A 357 -5.63 -25.98 -37.61
CA LYS A 357 -6.51 -24.83 -37.43
C LYS A 357 -6.90 -24.65 -35.95
N GLY A 358 -7.01 -23.39 -35.52
CA GLY A 358 -7.51 -23.06 -34.18
C GLY A 358 -6.50 -23.29 -33.07
N LYS A 359 -5.22 -23.12 -33.37
CA LYS A 359 -4.11 -23.13 -32.41
C LYS A 359 -3.57 -21.72 -32.24
N TYR A 360 -3.40 -21.30 -31.00
CA TYR A 360 -3.07 -19.94 -30.61
C TYR A 360 -1.96 -19.91 -29.59
N CYS A 361 -1.20 -18.83 -29.53
CA CYS A 361 -0.34 -18.47 -28.38
C CYS A 361 -0.61 -17.02 -27.97
N PHE A 362 -0.25 -16.67 -26.72
CA PHE A 362 -0.33 -15.30 -26.27
C PHE A 362 0.79 -14.45 -26.90
N LYS A 363 0.48 -13.20 -27.22
CA LYS A 363 1.42 -12.17 -27.66
C LYS A 363 1.97 -11.33 -26.50
N LEU A 364 1.60 -11.64 -25.29
CA LEU A 364 1.90 -10.90 -24.08
C LEU A 364 3.31 -11.17 -23.57
#